data_bb3aa6336cabac3504394ba2c4780e5b
#
_entry.id   bb3aa6336cabac3504394ba2c4780e5b
#
_cell.length_a   1.000
_cell.length_b   1.000
_cell.length_c   1.000
_cell.angle_alpha   90.00
_cell.angle_beta   90.00
_cell.angle_gamma   90.00
#
_symmetry.space_group_name_H-M   'P 1'
#
loop_
_entity.id
_entity.type
_entity.pdbx_description
1 polymer ?
#
loop_
_entity_poly.entity_id
_entity_poly.type
_entity_poly.pdbx_seq_one_letter_code
_entity_poly.pdbx_strand_id
1 'polypeptide(L)'
;MRDKYFLAWGRDADENGPERDDTIGKIVSIESCFVELEILTVNGQNVEQEYTVLSSLDELELRGTVFFKTLEAAKDHYKKVRADIASLEAGKHGRGNKVVDFRGSST
;
A
#
# COMPACT_ATOMS: atom_id res chain seq x y z
N MET A 1 -12.91 -2.49 -17.04
CA MET A 1 -12.48 -2.94 -15.70
C MET A 1 -13.41 -2.39 -14.64
N ARG A 2 -13.83 -3.23 -13.71
CA ARG A 2 -14.77 -2.80 -12.68
C ARG A 2 -14.11 -2.12 -11.50
N ASP A 3 -12.95 -2.65 -11.09
CA ASP A 3 -12.21 -2.09 -9.95
C ASP A 3 -11.22 -1.08 -10.49
N LYS A 4 -11.57 0.20 -10.32
CA LYS A 4 -10.81 1.29 -10.92
C LYS A 4 -9.76 1.88 -10.00
N TYR A 5 -9.85 1.60 -8.71
CA TYR A 5 -8.93 2.19 -7.73
C TYR A 5 -7.95 1.14 -7.25
N PHE A 6 -6.77 1.57 -6.89
CA PHE A 6 -5.71 0.67 -6.46
C PHE A 6 -5.02 1.19 -5.20
N LEU A 7 -4.48 0.26 -4.44
CA LEU A 7 -3.58 0.55 -3.34
C LEU A 7 -2.30 -0.24 -3.60
N ALA A 8 -1.20 0.46 -3.84
CA ALA A 8 0.10 -0.15 -4.05
C ALA A 8 0.97 0.18 -2.84
N TRP A 9 1.43 -0.85 -2.15
CA TRP A 9 2.24 -0.67 -0.95
C TRP A 9 3.64 -0.19 -1.29
N GLY A 10 4.22 0.57 -0.38
CA GLY A 10 5.58 1.01 -0.52
C GLY A 10 6.57 -0.12 -0.33
N ARG A 11 7.81 0.12 -0.73
CA ARG A 11 8.90 -0.81 -0.50
C ARG A 11 10.22 -0.07 -0.45
N ASP A 12 11.18 -0.69 0.23
CA ASP A 12 12.51 -0.13 0.32
C ASP A 12 13.26 -0.35 -0.99
N ALA A 13 14.26 0.48 -1.24
CA ALA A 13 15.13 0.31 -2.39
C ALA A 13 15.89 -1.01 -2.27
N ASP A 14 15.98 -1.75 -3.39
CA ASP A 14 16.72 -3.00 -3.42
C ASP A 14 17.17 -3.25 -4.86
N GLU A 15 17.66 -4.47 -5.13
CA GLU A 15 18.16 -4.80 -6.45
C GLU A 15 17.07 -4.82 -7.53
N ASN A 16 15.80 -4.90 -7.10
CA ASN A 16 14.68 -4.92 -8.04
C ASN A 16 14.22 -3.52 -8.41
N GLY A 17 14.68 -2.49 -7.71
CA GLY A 17 14.32 -1.13 -8.07
C GLY A 17 14.42 -0.15 -6.91
N PRO A 18 14.06 1.10 -7.17
CA PRO A 18 14.15 2.16 -6.18
C PRO A 18 13.04 2.06 -5.13
N GLU A 19 13.21 2.85 -4.09
CA GLU A 19 12.21 2.97 -3.04
C GLU A 19 10.88 3.46 -3.60
N ARG A 20 9.78 2.96 -3.03
CA ARG A 20 8.44 3.37 -3.41
C ARG A 20 7.63 3.70 -2.16
N ASP A 21 6.77 4.70 -2.28
CA ASP A 21 5.83 5.07 -1.22
C ASP A 21 4.52 4.31 -1.37
N ASP A 22 3.76 4.22 -0.28
CA ASP A 22 2.39 3.71 -0.33
C ASP A 22 1.55 4.66 -1.19
N THR A 23 0.86 4.11 -2.19
CA THR A 23 0.16 4.94 -3.16
C THR A 23 -1.26 4.43 -3.36
N ILE A 24 -2.22 5.35 -3.33
CA ILE A 24 -3.60 5.05 -3.69
C ILE A 24 -3.96 5.95 -4.87
N GLY A 25 -4.61 5.37 -5.85
CA GLY A 25 -5.00 6.15 -7.01
C GLY A 25 -6.00 5.43 -7.87
N LYS A 26 -6.11 5.90 -9.10
CA LYS A 26 -7.10 5.43 -10.06
C LYS A 26 -6.39 4.93 -11.29
N ILE A 27 -6.90 3.83 -11.85
CA ILE A 27 -6.39 3.29 -13.10
C ILE A 27 -7.02 4.05 -14.24
N VAL A 28 -6.19 4.70 -15.04
CA VAL A 28 -6.66 5.49 -16.19
C VAL A 28 -6.74 4.63 -17.43
N SER A 29 -5.70 3.84 -17.70
CA SER A 29 -5.70 2.98 -18.88
C SER A 29 -4.73 1.83 -18.68
N ILE A 30 -4.95 0.77 -19.45
CA ILE A 30 -4.10 -0.41 -19.46
C ILE A 30 -3.75 -0.70 -20.91
N GLU A 31 -2.45 -0.77 -21.23
CA GLU A 31 -1.98 -1.11 -22.57
C GLU A 31 -0.86 -2.11 -22.47
N SER A 32 -1.06 -3.28 -23.08
CA SER A 32 -0.08 -4.36 -23.03
C SER A 32 0.29 -4.66 -21.57
N CYS A 33 1.56 -4.43 -21.21
CA CYS A 33 2.03 -4.68 -19.86
C CYS A 33 2.20 -3.43 -19.04
N PHE A 34 1.75 -2.27 -19.55
CA PHE A 34 1.86 -0.99 -18.84
C PHE A 34 0.51 -0.48 -18.43
N VAL A 35 0.48 0.21 -17.29
CA VAL A 35 -0.73 0.77 -16.73
C VAL A 35 -0.48 2.25 -16.45
N GLU A 36 -1.41 3.09 -16.88
CA GLU A 36 -1.37 4.51 -16.55
C GLU A 36 -2.18 4.73 -15.28
N LEU A 37 -1.57 5.31 -14.27
CA LEU A 37 -2.15 5.48 -12.95
C LEU A 37 -2.25 6.97 -12.61
N GLU A 38 -3.41 7.38 -12.12
CA GLU A 38 -3.58 8.71 -11.56
C GLU A 38 -3.37 8.61 -10.04
N ILE A 39 -2.42 9.37 -9.51
CA ILE A 39 -2.05 9.28 -8.10
C ILE A 39 -2.90 10.24 -7.29
N LEU A 40 -3.58 9.72 -6.29
CA LEU A 40 -4.49 10.51 -5.44
C LEU A 40 -3.98 10.70 -4.03
N THR A 41 -3.33 9.68 -3.45
CA THR A 41 -2.72 9.83 -2.13
C THR A 41 -1.34 9.20 -2.12
N VAL A 42 -0.45 9.74 -1.29
CA VAL A 42 0.88 9.20 -1.05
C VAL A 42 1.06 9.09 0.46
N ASN A 43 1.36 7.89 0.92
CA ASN A 43 1.54 7.61 2.35
C ASN A 43 0.35 8.06 3.18
N GLY A 44 -0.87 7.91 2.61
CA GLY A 44 -2.10 8.22 3.31
C GLY A 44 -2.53 9.66 3.25
N GLN A 45 -1.77 10.53 2.59
CA GLN A 45 -2.10 11.95 2.49
C GLN A 45 -2.47 12.31 1.06
N ASN A 46 -3.52 13.10 0.91
CA ASN A 46 -3.94 13.57 -0.40
C ASN A 46 -2.83 14.38 -1.05
N VAL A 47 -2.58 14.13 -2.35
CA VAL A 47 -1.62 14.96 -3.09
C VAL A 47 -2.26 16.31 -3.36
N GLU A 48 -1.43 17.36 -3.41
CA GLU A 48 -1.93 18.70 -3.67
C GLU A 48 -2.45 18.83 -5.10
N GLN A 49 -1.74 18.21 -6.01
CA GLN A 49 -2.12 18.23 -7.42
C GLN A 49 -1.98 16.82 -7.97
N GLU A 50 -3.06 16.30 -8.52
CA GLU A 50 -3.06 14.95 -9.06
C GLU A 50 -2.13 14.87 -10.26
N TYR A 51 -1.47 13.73 -10.39
CA TYR A 51 -0.55 13.49 -11.49
C TYR A 51 -0.65 12.04 -11.91
N THR A 52 -0.18 11.74 -13.12
CA THR A 52 -0.21 10.38 -13.64
C THR A 52 1.21 9.84 -13.78
N VAL A 53 1.33 8.52 -13.61
CA VAL A 53 2.58 7.81 -13.81
C VAL A 53 2.30 6.57 -14.63
N LEU A 54 3.33 6.09 -15.32
CA LEU A 54 3.27 4.80 -15.98
C LEU A 54 3.95 3.76 -15.09
N SER A 55 3.30 2.62 -14.94
CA SER A 55 3.85 1.54 -14.16
C SER A 55 3.68 0.25 -14.94
N SER A 56 4.55 -0.72 -14.69
CA SER A 56 4.38 -2.04 -15.27
C SER A 56 3.48 -2.88 -14.37
N LEU A 57 2.86 -3.90 -14.96
CA LEU A 57 2.07 -4.84 -14.17
C LEU A 57 2.96 -5.59 -13.17
N ASP A 58 4.20 -5.89 -13.58
CA ASP A 58 5.15 -6.55 -12.68
C ASP A 58 5.45 -5.71 -11.45
N GLU A 59 5.65 -4.41 -11.64
CA GLU A 59 5.92 -3.50 -10.52
C GLU A 59 4.74 -3.48 -9.55
N LEU A 60 3.52 -3.41 -10.07
CA LEU A 60 2.34 -3.41 -9.22
C LEU A 60 2.23 -4.70 -8.42
N GLU A 61 2.56 -5.82 -9.05
CA GLU A 61 2.53 -7.11 -8.38
C GLU A 61 3.57 -7.17 -7.25
N LEU A 62 4.77 -6.68 -7.51
CA LEU A 62 5.82 -6.62 -6.50
C LEU A 62 5.41 -5.80 -5.29
N ARG A 63 4.59 -4.78 -5.51
CA ARG A 63 4.13 -3.90 -4.44
C ARG A 63 2.90 -4.44 -3.72
N GLY A 64 2.45 -5.65 -4.04
CA GLY A 64 1.27 -6.23 -3.41
C GLY A 64 0.02 -5.41 -3.64
N THR A 65 -0.16 -4.93 -4.87
CA THR A 65 -1.27 -4.04 -5.21
C THR A 65 -2.60 -4.75 -5.07
N VAL A 66 -3.56 -4.04 -4.46
CA VAL A 66 -4.93 -4.50 -4.29
C VAL A 66 -5.86 -3.51 -4.98
N PHE A 67 -6.94 -4.02 -5.56
CA PHE A 67 -7.86 -3.20 -6.35
C PHE A 67 -9.20 -3.06 -5.65
N PHE A 68 -9.84 -1.90 -5.82
CA PHE A 68 -11.07 -1.55 -5.14
C PHE A 68 -12.04 -0.87 -6.09
N LYS A 69 -13.33 -0.98 -5.79
CA LYS A 69 -14.36 -0.33 -6.59
C LYS A 69 -14.47 1.15 -6.32
N THR A 70 -14.13 1.58 -5.11
CA THR A 70 -14.25 2.98 -4.73
C THR A 70 -12.97 3.45 -4.05
N LEU A 71 -12.75 4.76 -4.11
CA LEU A 71 -11.61 5.38 -3.44
C LEU A 71 -11.71 5.19 -1.93
N GLU A 72 -12.91 5.28 -1.39
CA GLU A 72 -13.10 5.14 0.06
C GLU A 72 -12.74 3.75 0.55
N ALA A 73 -13.10 2.71 -0.24
CA ALA A 73 -12.73 1.35 0.12
C ALA A 73 -11.21 1.19 0.20
N ALA A 74 -10.49 1.79 -0.76
CA ALA A 74 -9.03 1.74 -0.76
C ALA A 74 -8.46 2.45 0.46
N LYS A 75 -8.98 3.63 0.78
CA LYS A 75 -8.51 4.41 1.92
C LYS A 75 -8.79 3.68 3.24
N ASP A 76 -9.97 3.09 3.37
CA ASP A 76 -10.34 2.38 4.59
C ASP A 76 -9.44 1.17 4.79
N HIS A 77 -9.19 0.42 3.73
CA HIS A 77 -8.29 -0.73 3.81
C HIS A 77 -6.89 -0.30 4.23
N TYR A 78 -6.40 0.78 3.66
CA TYR A 78 -5.08 1.30 3.99
C TYR A 78 -4.99 1.66 5.47
N LYS A 79 -5.98 2.40 5.97
CA LYS A 79 -6.01 2.80 7.38
C LYS A 79 -6.05 1.60 8.30
N LYS A 80 -6.84 0.59 7.95
CA LYS A 80 -6.96 -0.60 8.78
C LYS A 80 -5.65 -1.36 8.86
N VAL A 81 -5.01 -1.58 7.72
CA VAL A 81 -3.75 -2.32 7.70
C VAL A 81 -2.66 -1.55 8.44
N ARG A 82 -2.58 -0.23 8.24
CA ARG A 82 -1.58 0.58 8.95
C ARG A 82 -1.82 0.56 10.45
N ALA A 83 -3.07 0.60 10.89
CA ALA A 83 -3.39 0.52 12.30
C ALA A 83 -3.00 -0.83 12.87
N ASP A 84 -3.25 -1.91 12.14
CA ASP A 84 -2.87 -3.25 12.58
C ASP A 84 -1.35 -3.37 12.71
N ILE A 85 -0.60 -2.84 11.76
CA ILE A 85 0.86 -2.86 11.81
C ILE A 85 1.36 -2.08 13.02
N ALA A 86 0.81 -0.88 13.24
CA ALA A 86 1.21 -0.05 14.37
C ALA A 86 0.92 -0.75 15.70
N SER A 87 -0.21 -1.44 15.77
CA SER A 87 -0.59 -2.19 16.96
C SER A 87 0.39 -3.33 17.24
N LEU A 88 0.79 -4.05 16.19
CA LEU A 88 1.77 -5.13 16.33
C LEU A 88 3.11 -4.59 16.78
N GLU A 89 3.56 -3.49 16.22
CA GLU A 89 4.83 -2.88 16.58
C GLU A 89 4.80 -2.39 18.03
N ALA A 90 3.71 -1.76 18.42
CA ALA A 90 3.55 -1.28 19.79
C ALA A 90 3.55 -2.45 20.76
N GLY A 91 2.91 -3.56 20.40
CA GLY A 91 2.90 -4.75 21.23
C GLY A 91 4.29 -5.33 21.43
N LYS A 92 5.10 -5.34 20.38
CA LYS A 92 6.48 -5.81 20.47
C LYS A 92 7.30 -4.96 21.44
N HIS A 93 7.18 -3.65 21.32
CA HIS A 93 7.96 -2.73 22.15
C HIS A 93 7.46 -2.70 23.58
N GLY A 94 6.16 -2.78 23.75
CA GLY A 94 5.54 -2.70 25.06
C GLY A 94 5.88 -3.86 25.97
N ARG A 95 6.24 -5.01 25.40
CA ARG A 95 6.53 -6.19 26.18
C ARG A 95 7.95 -6.25 26.68
N GLY A 96 8.76 -5.58 26.12
CA GLY A 96 10.15 -5.67 26.56
C GLY A 96 10.69 -7.06 26.50
N ASN A 97 9.97 -7.66 26.61
CA ASN A 97 9.95 -8.52 26.67
C ASN A 97 9.40 -9.29 26.72
N LYS A 98 9.03 -9.63 26.58
CA LYS A 98 8.24 -10.39 26.51
C LYS A 98 7.63 -10.90 25.88
N VAL A 99 7.84 -11.38 25.69
CA VAL A 99 6.99 -11.96 25.21
C VAL A 99 6.64 -12.34 24.56
N VAL A 100 6.81 -12.75 24.39
CA VAL A 100 6.06 -13.24 23.98
C VAL A 100 5.70 -13.59 23.47
N ASP A 101 5.99 -13.95 23.44
CA ASP A 101 5.24 -14.38 23.11
C ASP A 101 4.80 -14.58 22.61
N PHE A 102 4.91 -14.92 22.37
CA PHE A 102 4.17 -15.26 22.00
C PHE A 102 3.64 -15.45 21.90
N ARG A 103 3.73 -15.68 22.02
CA ARG A 103 2.99 -15.83 22.09
C ARG A 103 2.33 -15.81 22.12
N GLY A 104 2.68 -15.83 22.12
CA GLY A 104 1.97 -15.78 22.32
C GLY A 104 1.62 -15.33 22.39
N SER A 105 1.75 -15.38 22.45
CA SER A 105 1.29 -14.97 22.63
C SER A 105 1.01 -14.45 22.76
N SER A 106 1.12 -14.52 22.92
CA SER A 106 0.81 -14.09 23.16
C SER A 106 0.66 -13.61 23.32
N THR A 107 0.93 -13.65 23.45
CA THR A 107 0.78 -13.32 23.72
C THR A 107 0.57 -13.22 23.64
#